data_aec7cd0b478f7619f9b4d602b4331db1
#
_entry.id   aec7cd0b478f7619f9b4d602b4331db1
#
_cell.length_a   1.000
_cell.length_b   1.000
_cell.length_c   1.000
_cell.angle_alpha   90.00
_cell.angle_beta   90.00
_cell.angle_gamma   90.00
#
_symmetry.space_group_name_H-M   'P 1'
#
loop_
_entity.id
_entity.type
_entity.pdbx_description
1 polymer ?
#
loop_
_entity_poly.entity_id
_entity_poly.type
_entity_poly.pdbx_seq_one_letter_code
_entity_poly.pdbx_strand_id
1 'polypeptide(L)'
;MLPQENEEGNIEYKRHLCSDELKILDNDNNVRFQQLVTQMKYRLNEGNGMANYYIGVEDNGSLYKLSKEQRRDSILMIKRMVLYLEGKIESLIFNDGYIKVTIKDKFKYIRLVEKRILLLGDTESGKTTFLAYLIKNKLDTELCKSRLFILNHKHELESGKTSSYNYQYKNHNDSKYVFIDTPGESNKIRNKILLSFNF
;
A
#
# COMPACT_ATOMS: atom_id res chain seq x y z
N MET A 1 8.64 -15.07 -31.28
CA MET A 1 7.61 -15.71 -30.45
C MET A 1 8.05 -15.51 -29.00
N LEU A 2 7.17 -15.01 -28.15
CA LEU A 2 7.47 -14.86 -26.72
C LEU A 2 7.27 -16.22 -26.02
N PRO A 3 7.85 -16.43 -24.83
CA PRO A 3 7.56 -17.64 -24.04
C PRO A 3 6.09 -17.69 -23.66
N GLN A 4 5.59 -18.84 -23.30
CA GLN A 4 4.25 -19.01 -22.73
C GLN A 4 4.13 -18.19 -21.45
N GLU A 5 2.94 -17.61 -21.20
CA GLU A 5 2.68 -16.89 -19.97
C GLU A 5 2.83 -17.80 -18.75
N ASN A 6 3.48 -17.30 -17.72
CA ASN A 6 3.52 -17.98 -16.43
C ASN A 6 2.40 -17.40 -15.53
N GLU A 7 1.65 -18.28 -14.89
CA GLU A 7 0.61 -17.89 -13.93
C GLU A 7 1.20 -17.14 -12.73
N GLU A 8 2.45 -17.45 -12.37
CA GLU A 8 3.23 -16.75 -11.33
C GLU A 8 4.10 -15.65 -11.95
N GLY A 9 4.45 -14.65 -11.11
CA GLY A 9 5.34 -13.58 -11.50
C GLY A 9 4.62 -12.32 -11.99
N ASN A 10 5.39 -11.41 -12.55
CA ASN A 10 4.96 -10.03 -12.83
C ASN A 10 4.65 -9.74 -14.31
N ILE A 11 4.53 -10.77 -15.13
CA ILE A 11 4.24 -10.66 -16.56
C ILE A 11 2.77 -11.04 -16.79
N GLU A 12 2.08 -10.24 -17.61
CA GLU A 12 0.71 -10.48 -18.02
C GLU A 12 0.57 -10.29 -19.52
N TYR A 13 0.03 -11.28 -20.20
CA TYR A 13 -0.31 -11.22 -21.62
C TYR A 13 -1.77 -10.88 -21.81
N LYS A 14 -2.07 -10.04 -22.78
CA LYS A 14 -3.43 -9.70 -23.19
C LYS A 14 -3.51 -9.61 -24.70
N ARG A 15 -4.34 -10.44 -25.28
CA ARG A 15 -4.69 -10.34 -26.69
C ARG A 15 -5.13 -8.90 -27.02
N HIS A 16 -6.10 -8.38 -26.29
CA HIS A 16 -6.53 -6.99 -26.30
C HIS A 16 -7.45 -6.74 -25.11
N LEU A 17 -7.63 -5.48 -24.75
CA LEU A 17 -8.59 -5.02 -23.76
C LEU A 17 -9.67 -4.24 -24.53
N CYS A 18 -10.88 -4.78 -24.64
CA CYS A 18 -11.86 -4.44 -25.66
C CYS A 18 -12.69 -3.18 -25.40
N SER A 19 -13.21 -2.58 -26.49
CA SER A 19 -14.03 -1.36 -26.51
C SER A 19 -15.45 -1.53 -25.96
N ASP A 20 -16.03 -2.72 -26.00
CA ASP A 20 -17.31 -2.99 -25.33
C ASP A 20 -17.17 -2.87 -23.82
N GLU A 21 -15.96 -3.07 -23.32
CA GLU A 21 -15.56 -2.80 -21.96
C GLU A 21 -15.31 -1.29 -21.72
N LEU A 22 -15.18 -0.45 -22.75
CA LEU A 22 -15.06 1.02 -22.62
C LEU A 22 -16.38 1.71 -22.23
N LYS A 23 -17.54 1.11 -22.54
CA LYS A 23 -18.82 1.49 -21.92
C LYS A 23 -18.83 1.28 -20.40
N ILE A 24 -17.86 0.50 -19.94
CA ILE A 24 -17.51 0.21 -18.56
C ILE A 24 -16.70 1.34 -17.94
N LEU A 25 -16.12 2.24 -18.77
CA LEU A 25 -15.23 3.30 -18.30
C LEU A 25 -15.90 4.31 -17.35
N ASP A 26 -17.21 4.38 -17.33
CA ASP A 26 -17.94 5.28 -16.44
C ASP A 26 -18.39 4.63 -15.10
N ASN A 27 -18.12 3.32 -14.91
CA ASN A 27 -18.56 2.62 -13.71
C ASN A 27 -17.44 1.75 -13.11
N ASP A 28 -16.82 2.25 -12.04
CA ASP A 28 -15.78 1.54 -11.29
C ASP A 28 -16.31 0.27 -10.59
N ASN A 29 -17.61 0.12 -10.44
CA ASN A 29 -18.27 -1.07 -9.86
C ASN A 29 -18.50 -2.19 -10.88
N ASN A 30 -18.05 -2.01 -12.11
CA ASN A 30 -18.20 -3.08 -13.12
C ASN A 30 -17.35 -4.29 -12.75
N VAL A 31 -17.96 -5.46 -12.71
CA VAL A 31 -17.35 -6.74 -12.31
C VAL A 31 -16.10 -7.05 -13.15
N ARG A 32 -16.16 -6.81 -14.46
CA ARG A 32 -15.02 -7.07 -15.35
C ARG A 32 -13.86 -6.13 -15.07
N PHE A 33 -14.11 -4.84 -14.86
CA PHE A 33 -13.10 -3.88 -14.48
C PHE A 33 -12.43 -4.28 -13.18
N GLN A 34 -13.22 -4.66 -12.16
CA GLN A 34 -12.70 -5.11 -10.86
C GLN A 34 -11.83 -6.38 -10.99
N GLN A 35 -12.19 -7.31 -11.87
CA GLN A 35 -11.37 -8.48 -12.17
C GLN A 35 -10.00 -8.09 -12.76
N LEU A 36 -9.99 -7.18 -13.75
CA LEU A 36 -8.77 -6.69 -14.39
C LEU A 36 -7.86 -5.95 -13.40
N VAL A 37 -8.45 -5.11 -12.54
CA VAL A 37 -7.73 -4.40 -11.47
C VAL A 37 -7.14 -5.39 -10.46
N THR A 38 -7.90 -6.41 -10.06
CA THR A 38 -7.44 -7.47 -9.14
C THR A 38 -6.25 -8.23 -9.74
N GLN A 39 -6.32 -8.56 -11.02
CA GLN A 39 -5.24 -9.22 -11.74
C GLN A 39 -3.98 -8.33 -11.81
N MET A 40 -4.14 -7.04 -12.11
CA MET A 40 -3.02 -6.09 -12.09
C MET A 40 -2.39 -5.98 -10.71
N LYS A 41 -3.21 -5.90 -9.66
CA LYS A 41 -2.73 -5.87 -8.27
C LYS A 41 -1.95 -7.14 -7.92
N TYR A 42 -2.41 -8.31 -8.37
CA TYR A 42 -1.70 -9.57 -8.19
C TYR A 42 -0.31 -9.51 -8.85
N ARG A 43 -0.24 -9.14 -10.14
CA ARG A 43 1.04 -9.02 -10.88
C ARG A 43 2.01 -8.00 -10.28
N LEU A 44 1.49 -6.88 -9.77
CA LEU A 44 2.29 -5.90 -9.03
C LEU A 44 2.84 -6.49 -7.72
N ASN A 45 2.06 -7.32 -7.02
CA ASN A 45 2.50 -7.98 -5.80
C ASN A 45 3.62 -8.98 -6.07
N GLU A 46 3.41 -9.88 -7.06
CA GLU A 46 4.40 -10.87 -7.48
C GLU A 46 5.71 -10.21 -7.97
N GLY A 47 5.60 -9.09 -8.69
CA GLY A 47 6.73 -8.33 -9.19
C GLY A 47 7.34 -7.33 -8.21
N ASN A 48 7.03 -7.45 -6.93
CA ASN A 48 7.54 -6.55 -5.89
C ASN A 48 7.30 -5.06 -6.19
N GLY A 49 6.11 -4.75 -6.72
CA GLY A 49 5.67 -3.40 -7.09
C GLY A 49 5.88 -3.05 -8.56
N MET A 50 6.29 -4.01 -9.40
CA MET A 50 6.46 -3.81 -10.84
C MET A 50 5.73 -4.90 -11.61
N ALA A 51 4.92 -4.51 -12.61
CA ALA A 51 4.26 -5.44 -13.53
C ALA A 51 4.54 -5.06 -14.98
N ASN A 52 4.65 -6.07 -15.85
CA ASN A 52 4.85 -5.91 -17.28
C ASN A 52 3.66 -6.50 -18.03
N TYR A 53 2.90 -5.65 -18.70
CA TYR A 53 1.80 -6.03 -19.57
C TYR A 53 2.25 -6.07 -21.03
N TYR A 54 1.92 -7.14 -21.72
CA TYR A 54 2.18 -7.31 -23.14
C TYR A 54 0.83 -7.39 -23.87
N ILE A 55 0.49 -6.34 -24.61
CA ILE A 55 -0.77 -6.22 -25.34
C ILE A 55 -0.55 -6.63 -26.79
N GLY A 56 -1.41 -7.48 -27.34
CA GLY A 56 -1.26 -8.13 -28.64
C GLY A 56 -0.51 -9.46 -28.53
N VAL A 57 -0.56 -10.10 -27.37
CA VAL A 57 0.07 -11.39 -27.10
C VAL A 57 -0.98 -12.33 -26.50
N GLU A 58 -1.03 -13.54 -27.02
CA GLU A 58 -1.84 -14.64 -26.48
C GLU A 58 -1.07 -15.33 -25.34
N ASP A 59 -1.76 -16.06 -24.47
CA ASP A 59 -1.17 -16.75 -23.31
C ASP A 59 -0.06 -17.75 -23.70
N ASN A 60 -0.13 -18.31 -24.91
CA ASN A 60 0.90 -19.20 -25.47
C ASN A 60 2.13 -18.44 -26.05
N GLY A 61 2.17 -17.11 -25.97
CA GLY A 61 3.25 -16.28 -26.50
C GLY A 61 3.14 -15.94 -27.97
N SER A 62 2.08 -16.36 -28.68
CA SER A 62 1.85 -15.98 -30.06
C SER A 62 1.38 -14.53 -30.21
N LEU A 63 1.75 -13.89 -31.31
CA LEU A 63 1.38 -12.50 -31.55
C LEU A 63 -0.01 -12.40 -32.18
N TYR A 64 -0.83 -11.51 -31.64
CA TYR A 64 -2.12 -11.13 -32.18
C TYR A 64 -2.05 -9.73 -32.84
N LYS A 65 -2.44 -9.65 -34.10
CA LYS A 65 -2.42 -8.37 -34.85
C LYS A 65 -3.52 -7.44 -34.34
N LEU A 66 -3.15 -6.46 -33.56
CA LEU A 66 -4.06 -5.42 -33.06
C LEU A 66 -4.49 -4.46 -34.14
N SER A 67 -5.77 -4.10 -34.21
CA SER A 67 -6.25 -2.93 -34.93
C SER A 67 -5.82 -1.63 -34.24
N LYS A 68 -5.91 -0.49 -34.94
CA LYS A 68 -5.60 0.83 -34.35
C LYS A 68 -6.52 1.14 -33.18
N GLU A 69 -7.81 0.78 -33.27
CA GLU A 69 -8.80 0.97 -32.21
C GLU A 69 -8.48 0.09 -31.00
N GLN A 70 -8.24 -1.20 -31.20
CA GLN A 70 -7.87 -2.12 -30.12
C GLN A 70 -6.61 -1.69 -29.37
N ARG A 71 -5.61 -1.12 -30.07
CA ARG A 71 -4.42 -0.55 -29.45
C ARG A 71 -4.77 0.62 -28.52
N ARG A 72 -5.57 1.56 -29.05
CA ARG A 72 -6.00 2.75 -28.30
C ARG A 72 -6.78 2.35 -27.05
N ASP A 73 -7.76 1.50 -27.22
CA ASP A 73 -8.67 1.05 -26.15
C ASP A 73 -7.94 0.30 -25.05
N SER A 74 -7.02 -0.59 -25.45
CA SER A 74 -6.19 -1.34 -24.48
C SER A 74 -5.29 -0.41 -23.67
N ILE A 75 -4.69 0.61 -24.29
CA ILE A 75 -3.87 1.59 -23.58
C ILE A 75 -4.73 2.43 -22.61
N LEU A 76 -5.94 2.84 -23.04
CA LEU A 76 -6.84 3.60 -22.18
C LEU A 76 -7.29 2.77 -20.96
N MET A 77 -7.60 1.49 -21.17
CA MET A 77 -7.95 0.57 -20.08
C MET A 77 -6.79 0.40 -19.09
N ILE A 78 -5.58 0.16 -19.58
CA ILE A 78 -4.39 0.06 -18.71
C ILE A 78 -4.19 1.36 -17.91
N LYS A 79 -4.30 2.53 -18.56
CA LYS A 79 -4.16 3.83 -17.88
C LYS A 79 -5.17 3.97 -16.75
N ARG A 80 -6.41 3.54 -16.98
CA ARG A 80 -7.46 3.60 -15.97
C ARG A 80 -7.21 2.64 -14.80
N MET A 81 -6.85 1.38 -15.09
CA MET A 81 -6.49 0.42 -14.05
C MET A 81 -5.34 0.92 -13.18
N VAL A 82 -4.32 1.51 -13.81
CA VAL A 82 -3.17 2.10 -13.13
C VAL A 82 -3.59 3.28 -12.25
N LEU A 83 -4.46 4.16 -12.76
CA LEU A 83 -4.99 5.29 -12.00
C LEU A 83 -5.82 4.82 -10.80
N TYR A 84 -6.67 3.81 -10.99
CA TYR A 84 -7.48 3.22 -9.92
C TYR A 84 -6.63 2.62 -8.78
N LEU A 85 -5.49 2.02 -9.13
CA LEU A 85 -4.51 1.48 -8.18
C LEU A 85 -3.51 2.53 -7.66
N GLU A 86 -3.70 3.81 -8.01
CA GLU A 86 -2.77 4.90 -7.68
C GLU A 86 -1.32 4.61 -8.14
N GLY A 87 -1.16 3.79 -9.17
CA GLY A 87 0.13 3.42 -9.74
C GLY A 87 0.66 4.45 -10.73
N LYS A 88 1.78 4.10 -11.38
CA LYS A 88 2.42 4.89 -12.43
C LYS A 88 2.81 3.99 -13.61
N ILE A 89 2.57 4.46 -14.83
CA ILE A 89 3.18 3.87 -16.02
C ILE A 89 4.63 4.36 -16.10
N GLU A 90 5.56 3.43 -15.98
CA GLU A 90 7.00 3.73 -16.06
C GLU A 90 7.48 3.81 -17.51
N SER A 91 7.04 2.88 -18.34
CA SER A 91 7.37 2.86 -19.76
C SER A 91 6.25 2.28 -20.61
N LEU A 92 6.16 2.75 -21.84
CA LEU A 92 5.27 2.25 -22.87
C LEU A 92 6.08 2.12 -24.16
N ILE A 93 6.33 0.87 -24.57
CA ILE A 93 7.21 0.55 -25.69
C ILE A 93 6.39 -0.13 -26.77
N PHE A 94 6.40 0.43 -27.97
CA PHE A 94 5.78 -0.16 -29.14
C PHE A 94 6.79 -1.04 -29.86
N ASN A 95 6.54 -2.35 -29.85
CA ASN A 95 7.32 -3.31 -30.59
C ASN A 95 6.58 -3.75 -31.86
N ASP A 96 7.29 -4.44 -32.74
CA ASP A 96 6.67 -5.01 -33.91
C ASP A 96 5.76 -6.18 -33.51
N GLY A 97 4.43 -5.93 -33.57
CA GLY A 97 3.39 -6.87 -33.25
C GLY A 97 2.78 -6.77 -31.83
N TYR A 98 3.42 -6.10 -30.87
CA TYR A 98 2.86 -5.96 -29.52
C TYR A 98 3.27 -4.66 -28.84
N ILE A 99 2.59 -4.32 -27.75
CA ILE A 99 2.89 -3.16 -26.91
C ILE A 99 3.31 -3.68 -25.53
N LYS A 100 4.49 -3.28 -25.06
CA LYS A 100 4.92 -3.55 -23.69
C LYS A 100 4.64 -2.33 -22.82
N VAL A 101 3.92 -2.53 -21.71
CA VAL A 101 3.64 -1.50 -20.70
C VAL A 101 4.24 -1.95 -19.38
N THR A 102 5.19 -1.17 -18.86
CA THR A 102 5.74 -1.40 -17.53
C THR A 102 5.03 -0.48 -16.53
N ILE A 103 4.48 -1.08 -15.50
CA ILE A 103 3.69 -0.41 -14.47
C ILE A 103 4.44 -0.51 -13.14
N LYS A 104 4.44 0.58 -12.39
CA LYS A 104 4.96 0.63 -11.02
C LYS A 104 3.85 1.01 -10.05
N ASP A 105 3.81 0.31 -8.92
CA ASP A 105 3.02 0.70 -7.76
C ASP A 105 3.68 1.92 -7.10
N LYS A 106 2.94 2.99 -6.93
CA LYS A 106 3.43 4.23 -6.33
C LYS A 106 3.92 4.03 -4.89
N PHE A 107 3.30 3.12 -4.15
CA PHE A 107 3.55 2.92 -2.72
C PHE A 107 4.55 1.81 -2.41
N LYS A 108 4.71 0.82 -3.28
CA LYS A 108 5.59 -0.34 -3.02
C LYS A 108 7.08 -0.08 -3.26
N TYR A 109 7.40 0.97 -4.04
CA TYR A 109 8.78 1.42 -4.25
C TYR A 109 9.35 2.24 -3.09
N ILE A 110 8.48 2.79 -2.28
CA ILE A 110 8.87 3.21 -0.96
C ILE A 110 8.77 1.94 -0.11
N ARG A 111 9.81 1.12 -0.13
CA ARG A 111 10.02 0.12 0.92
C ARG A 111 10.21 0.94 2.18
N LEU A 112 9.09 1.38 2.78
CA LEU A 112 9.11 2.08 4.05
C LEU A 112 9.83 1.16 5.01
N VAL A 113 11.07 1.47 5.30
CA VAL A 113 11.81 0.75 6.34
C VAL A 113 10.99 0.92 7.61
N GLU A 114 10.39 -0.17 8.09
CA GLU A 114 9.64 -0.12 9.34
C GLU A 114 10.61 0.03 10.49
N LYS A 115 10.49 1.14 11.20
CA LYS A 115 11.27 1.46 12.39
C LYS A 115 10.34 1.42 13.59
N ARG A 116 10.56 0.47 14.50
CA ARG A 116 9.79 0.33 15.73
C ARG A 116 10.46 1.10 16.85
N ILE A 117 9.70 1.96 17.49
CA ILE A 117 10.16 2.81 18.60
C ILE A 117 9.31 2.50 19.82
N LEU A 118 9.94 1.94 20.83
CA LEU A 118 9.31 1.63 22.10
C LEU A 118 9.50 2.79 23.07
N LEU A 119 8.39 3.33 23.61
CA LEU A 119 8.41 4.38 24.62
C LEU A 119 8.36 3.74 26.01
N LEU A 120 9.46 3.85 26.76
CA LEU A 120 9.61 3.32 28.11
C LEU A 120 9.74 4.46 29.13
N GLY A 121 9.26 4.24 30.32
CA GLY A 121 9.36 5.16 31.46
C GLY A 121 8.22 4.97 32.44
N ASP A 122 8.33 5.60 33.61
CA ASP A 122 7.36 5.51 34.68
C ASP A 122 6.00 6.14 34.32
N THR A 123 4.99 5.83 35.15
CA THR A 123 3.70 6.51 35.05
C THR A 123 3.91 8.02 35.18
N GLU A 124 3.18 8.81 34.37
CA GLU A 124 3.25 10.28 34.37
C GLU A 124 4.58 10.88 33.86
N SER A 125 5.49 10.09 33.30
CA SER A 125 6.75 10.59 32.72
C SER A 125 6.58 11.31 31.37
N GLY A 126 5.35 11.50 30.88
CA GLY A 126 5.05 12.24 29.67
C GLY A 126 5.12 11.46 28.36
N LYS A 127 5.26 10.11 28.36
CA LYS A 127 5.36 9.27 27.15
C LYS A 127 4.21 9.49 26.18
N THR A 128 2.98 9.32 26.65
CA THR A 128 1.76 9.45 25.84
C THR A 128 1.57 10.89 25.34
N THR A 129 1.92 11.88 26.17
CA THR A 129 1.88 13.32 25.77
C THR A 129 2.89 13.61 24.67
N PHE A 130 4.12 13.11 24.81
CA PHE A 130 5.15 13.24 23.78
C PHE A 130 4.74 12.55 22.46
N LEU A 131 4.17 11.36 22.56
CA LEU A 131 3.67 10.63 21.39
C LEU A 131 2.52 11.38 20.70
N ALA A 132 1.60 11.96 21.49
CA ALA A 132 0.51 12.77 20.96
C ALA A 132 1.04 13.98 20.17
N TYR A 133 2.05 14.65 20.69
CA TYR A 133 2.73 15.74 19.99
C TYR A 133 3.38 15.27 18.68
N LEU A 134 4.14 14.18 18.73
CA LEU A 134 4.80 13.62 17.53
C LEU A 134 3.82 13.26 16.41
N ILE A 135 2.68 12.66 16.76
CA ILE A 135 1.69 12.19 15.78
C ILE A 135 0.86 13.35 15.23
N LYS A 136 0.35 14.23 16.09
CA LYS A 136 -0.61 15.28 15.71
C LYS A 136 0.01 16.64 15.49
N ASN A 137 1.28 16.81 15.84
CA ASN A 137 1.98 18.11 15.79
C ASN A 137 1.25 19.22 16.54
N LYS A 138 0.57 18.86 17.65
CA LYS A 138 -0.16 19.77 18.51
C LYS A 138 0.34 19.62 19.93
N LEU A 139 0.72 20.74 20.55
CA LEU A 139 1.08 20.79 21.96
C LEU A 139 -0.13 20.41 22.83
N ASP A 140 0.14 19.76 23.94
CA ASP A 140 -0.89 19.48 24.93
C ASP A 140 -1.36 20.80 25.57
N THR A 141 -2.64 20.91 25.79
CA THR A 141 -3.25 22.06 26.47
C THR A 141 -3.59 21.66 27.91
N GLU A 142 -3.91 22.63 28.75
CA GLU A 142 -4.34 22.39 30.15
C GLU A 142 -5.45 21.35 30.29
N LEU A 143 -6.23 21.14 29.23
CA LEU A 143 -7.30 20.13 29.16
C LEU A 143 -6.83 18.75 28.66
N CYS A 144 -5.54 18.51 28.53
CA CYS A 144 -4.93 17.24 28.09
C CYS A 144 -5.56 16.66 26.80
N LYS A 145 -6.08 17.50 25.93
CA LYS A 145 -6.86 17.10 24.73
C LYS A 145 -6.02 16.34 23.70
N SER A 146 -4.71 16.59 23.64
CA SER A 146 -3.83 15.88 22.69
C SER A 146 -3.73 14.38 22.98
N ARG A 147 -3.77 13.97 24.24
CA ARG A 147 -3.72 12.57 24.68
C ARG A 147 -5.00 11.80 24.33
N LEU A 148 -6.17 12.47 24.26
CA LEU A 148 -7.46 11.86 23.91
C LEU A 148 -7.43 11.21 22.51
N PHE A 149 -6.55 11.65 21.61
CA PHE A 149 -6.41 11.06 20.28
C PHE A 149 -5.60 9.75 20.26
N ILE A 150 -4.92 9.43 21.36
CA ILE A 150 -4.03 8.27 21.47
C ILE A 150 -4.64 7.20 22.40
N LEU A 151 -5.31 7.61 23.47
CA LEU A 151 -5.93 6.71 24.43
C LEU A 151 -7.14 6.00 23.81
N ASN A 152 -7.17 4.66 23.93
CA ASN A 152 -8.16 3.82 23.26
C ASN A 152 -9.28 3.35 24.21
N HIS A 153 -9.07 3.39 25.52
CA HIS A 153 -10.02 2.85 26.49
C HIS A 153 -10.67 3.96 27.34
N LYS A 154 -11.95 3.80 27.63
CA LYS A 154 -12.72 4.78 28.40
C LYS A 154 -12.09 5.09 29.78
N HIS A 155 -11.62 4.07 30.48
CA HIS A 155 -10.94 4.24 31.78
C HIS A 155 -9.59 4.95 31.67
N GLU A 156 -8.91 4.86 30.52
CA GLU A 156 -7.68 5.62 30.25
C GLU A 156 -7.99 7.11 30.02
N LEU A 157 -9.13 7.40 29.39
CA LEU A 157 -9.60 8.78 29.21
C LEU A 157 -9.97 9.43 30.55
N GLU A 158 -10.55 8.68 31.46
CA GLU A 158 -10.96 9.16 32.80
C GLU A 158 -9.77 9.31 33.75
N SER A 159 -8.85 8.33 33.73
CA SER A 159 -7.70 8.32 34.64
C SER A 159 -6.46 9.07 34.09
N GLY A 160 -6.40 9.31 32.78
CA GLY A 160 -5.23 9.86 32.10
C GLY A 160 -4.02 8.90 32.07
N LYS A 161 -4.20 7.64 32.49
CA LYS A 161 -3.12 6.64 32.58
C LYS A 161 -3.26 5.59 31.50
N THR A 162 -2.16 5.30 30.81
CA THR A 162 -2.10 4.24 29.79
C THR A 162 -2.04 2.88 30.51
N SER A 163 -3.03 2.04 30.29
CA SER A 163 -3.16 0.70 30.90
C SER A 163 -2.76 -0.43 29.96
N SER A 164 -2.80 -0.20 28.68
CA SER A 164 -2.51 -1.17 27.62
C SER A 164 -1.43 -0.64 26.67
N TYR A 165 -0.88 -1.54 25.84
CA TYR A 165 0.00 -1.15 24.76
C TYR A 165 -0.78 -0.43 23.68
N ASN A 166 -0.29 0.74 23.28
CA ASN A 166 -0.90 1.51 22.23
C ASN A 166 0.06 1.65 21.04
N TYR A 167 -0.41 1.35 19.83
CA TYR A 167 0.38 1.40 18.60
C TYR A 167 -0.06 2.60 17.77
N GLN A 168 0.89 3.49 17.47
CA GLN A 168 0.68 4.63 16.61
C GLN A 168 1.63 4.60 15.42
N TYR A 169 1.18 5.10 14.28
CA TYR A 169 1.91 5.04 13.02
C TYR A 169 2.15 6.43 12.46
N LYS A 170 3.36 6.68 11.98
CA LYS A 170 3.70 7.89 11.25
C LYS A 170 4.65 7.57 10.11
N ASN A 171 4.29 7.98 8.90
CA ASN A 171 5.18 7.90 7.76
C ASN A 171 5.99 9.21 7.68
N HIS A 172 7.31 9.09 7.55
CA HIS A 172 8.19 10.22 7.34
C HIS A 172 9.33 9.80 6.41
N ASN A 173 9.49 10.53 5.29
CA ASN A 173 10.37 10.15 4.20
C ASN A 173 10.10 8.68 3.78
N ASP A 174 11.16 7.88 3.58
CA ASP A 174 11.08 6.48 3.16
C ASP A 174 10.97 5.49 4.34
N SER A 175 10.45 5.95 5.49
CA SER A 175 10.32 5.14 6.70
C SER A 175 8.92 5.21 7.28
N LYS A 176 8.41 4.04 7.69
CA LYS A 176 7.21 3.89 8.51
C LYS A 176 7.64 3.74 9.96
N TYR A 177 7.33 4.72 10.78
CA TYR A 177 7.58 4.67 12.21
C TYR A 177 6.38 4.06 12.93
N VAL A 178 6.62 3.01 13.69
CA VAL A 178 5.66 2.37 14.57
C VAL A 178 6.04 2.70 16.00
N PHE A 179 5.29 3.57 16.63
CA PHE A 179 5.49 3.94 18.04
C PHE A 179 4.67 3.03 18.92
N ILE A 180 5.29 2.46 19.92
CA ILE A 180 4.67 1.57 20.90
C ILE A 180 4.68 2.29 22.25
N ASP A 181 3.54 2.86 22.63
CA ASP A 181 3.36 3.46 23.96
C ASP A 181 3.05 2.39 24.98
N THR A 182 3.76 2.41 26.08
CA THR A 182 3.67 1.36 27.11
C THR A 182 3.11 1.91 28.41
N PRO A 183 2.33 1.11 29.16
CA PRO A 183 1.90 1.47 30.51
C PRO A 183 3.12 1.75 31.41
N GLY A 184 3.05 2.74 32.28
CA GLY A 184 4.18 3.18 33.14
C GLY A 184 4.40 2.38 34.40
N GLU A 185 3.65 1.30 34.67
CA GLU A 185 3.80 0.51 35.91
C GLU A 185 5.13 -0.28 35.94
N SER A 186 5.90 -0.11 37.01
CA SER A 186 7.26 -0.64 37.18
C SER A 186 7.35 -2.16 37.06
N ASN A 187 6.35 -2.90 37.57
CA ASN A 187 6.32 -4.36 37.50
C ASN A 187 6.14 -4.91 36.07
N LYS A 188 5.66 -4.08 35.16
CA LYS A 188 5.48 -4.45 33.74
C LYS A 188 6.68 -4.06 32.88
N ILE A 189 7.58 -3.19 33.34
CA ILE A 189 8.75 -2.73 32.59
C ILE A 189 9.70 -3.90 32.29
N ARG A 190 9.94 -4.78 33.26
CA ARG A 190 10.82 -5.95 33.12
C ARG A 190 10.34 -6.91 32.02
N ASN A 191 9.04 -7.18 31.97
CA ASN A 191 8.43 -8.03 30.95
C ASN A 191 8.44 -7.34 29.56
N LYS A 192 8.41 -6.01 29.54
CA LYS A 192 8.45 -5.21 28.29
C LYS A 192 9.80 -5.25 27.62
N ILE A 193 10.88 -5.16 28.41
CA ILE A 193 12.25 -5.26 27.89
C ILE A 193 12.48 -6.66 27.29
N LEU A 194 11.97 -7.72 27.93
CA LEU A 194 12.08 -9.08 27.42
C LEU A 194 11.30 -9.30 26.11
N LEU A 195 10.13 -8.66 25.95
CA LEU A 195 9.36 -8.72 24.72
C LEU A 195 9.99 -7.90 23.57
N SER A 196 10.80 -6.88 23.88
CA SER A 196 11.47 -6.04 22.86
C SER A 196 12.66 -6.73 22.18
N PHE A 197 13.19 -7.82 22.77
CA PHE A 197 14.30 -8.60 22.19
C PHE A 197 13.85 -9.82 21.36
N ASN A 198 12.55 -10.10 21.28
CA ASN A 198 11.99 -11.22 20.51
C ASN A 198 11.30 -10.79 19.21
N PHE A 199 11.85 -9.76 18.52
CA PHE A 199 11.38 -9.31 17.21
C PHE A 199 12.45 -9.51 16.13
#